data_c1936dba9d04bc4db957528659086e08
#
_entry.id   c1936dba9d04bc4db957528659086e08
#
_cell.length_a   1.000
_cell.length_b   1.000
_cell.length_c   1.000
_cell.angle_alpha   90.00
_cell.angle_beta   90.00
_cell.angle_gamma   90.00
#
_symmetry.space_group_name_H-M   'P 1'
#
loop_
_entity.id
_entity.type
_entity.pdbx_description
1 polymer ?
#
loop_
_entity_poly.entity_id
_entity_poly.type
_entity_poly.pdbx_seq_one_letter_code
_entity_poly.pdbx_strand_id
1 'polypeptide(L)'
;MKRVLCGLLMALASHTALADEIVTPAEPFTGWSWYNEPKKPPEQPRKPQQPAPQAIPDLSKMSPMEQARVLKGYTQEALNRAILYPSRENTATFLRWQKFWTDRASMFSQSFAAVQLSHPDLDYNLEYPHYNSMAPFMQTRDQQTRQSAVEQLAQQYGLFYFYRGSDPIDVQMAGVVADFAKTNGISLIPVSVDGQVAATLPQSRPDTGQSRSMNITHFPALFLVDPRNQNYRALSYGFMTQDDLSKRFLNVATGFKPNS
;
A
#
# COMPACT_ATOMS: atom_id res chain seq x y z
N MET A 1 -12.42 -45.80 48.32
CA MET A 1 -11.42 -46.38 49.25
C MET A 1 -10.21 -45.44 49.28
N LYS A 2 -9.88 -45.01 50.54
CA LYS A 2 -8.57 -44.53 51.07
C LYS A 2 -7.81 -43.48 50.23
N ARG A 3 -7.87 -42.17 50.56
CA ARG A 3 -7.07 -41.45 51.59
C ARG A 3 -5.57 -41.69 51.47
N VAL A 4 -4.78 -40.67 51.08
CA VAL A 4 -3.58 -40.24 51.82
C VAL A 4 -3.36 -38.76 51.61
N LEU A 5 -3.44 -38.04 52.72
CA LEU A 5 -3.10 -36.66 52.97
C LEU A 5 -1.59 -36.59 53.25
N CYS A 6 -0.83 -35.73 52.64
CA CYS A 6 0.51 -35.38 53.07
C CYS A 6 0.68 -33.88 53.07
N GLY A 7 0.59 -33.31 54.28
CA GLY A 7 0.89 -31.91 54.53
C GLY A 7 2.39 -31.69 54.59
N LEU A 8 2.83 -30.57 54.04
CA LEU A 8 4.19 -30.04 54.29
C LEU A 8 4.05 -28.59 54.77
N LEU A 9 4.18 -28.41 56.10
CA LEU A 9 4.43 -27.12 56.75
C LEU A 9 5.82 -26.62 56.32
N MET A 10 5.90 -25.46 55.66
CA MET A 10 7.15 -24.70 55.60
C MET A 10 7.05 -23.49 56.53
N ALA A 11 7.96 -23.50 57.52
CA ALA A 11 8.13 -22.43 58.50
C ALA A 11 8.71 -21.17 57.81
N LEU A 12 8.07 -20.03 58.03
CA LEU A 12 8.65 -18.71 57.75
C LEU A 12 9.74 -18.44 58.80
N ALA A 13 11.00 -18.43 58.36
CA ALA A 13 12.09 -17.85 59.14
C ALA A 13 12.23 -16.36 58.70
N SER A 14 11.78 -15.48 59.57
CA SER A 14 12.02 -14.03 59.47
C SER A 14 13.47 -13.74 59.80
N HIS A 15 14.29 -13.39 58.82
CA HIS A 15 15.62 -12.85 59.08
C HIS A 15 15.52 -11.32 59.15
N THR A 16 15.59 -10.79 60.36
CA THR A 16 15.87 -9.37 60.59
C THR A 16 17.37 -9.12 60.34
N ALA A 17 17.68 -8.51 59.21
CA ALA A 17 19.00 -7.98 58.97
C ALA A 17 19.21 -6.74 59.82
N LEU A 18 19.99 -6.82 60.91
CA LEU A 18 20.57 -5.67 61.59
C LEU A 18 21.61 -5.07 60.64
N ALA A 19 21.37 -3.85 60.17
CA ALA A 19 22.35 -3.07 59.49
C ALA A 19 23.37 -2.58 60.51
N ASP A 20 24.58 -3.14 60.50
CA ASP A 20 25.74 -2.59 61.23
C ASP A 20 26.06 -1.20 60.65
N GLU A 21 25.89 -0.20 61.49
CA GLU A 21 26.32 1.17 61.23
C GLU A 21 27.84 1.18 61.25
N ILE A 22 28.50 1.22 60.10
CA ILE A 22 29.94 1.37 60.00
C ILE A 22 30.25 2.81 60.38
N VAL A 23 30.63 3.02 61.63
CA VAL A 23 31.23 4.27 62.10
C VAL A 23 32.63 4.37 61.48
N THR A 24 32.76 5.15 60.43
CA THR A 24 34.07 5.54 59.90
C THR A 24 34.74 6.49 60.88
N PRO A 25 35.99 6.21 61.31
CA PRO A 25 36.74 7.12 62.19
C PRO A 25 36.92 8.45 61.47
N ALA A 26 36.64 9.54 62.18
CA ALA A 26 36.90 10.89 61.69
C ALA A 26 38.41 11.04 61.45
N GLU A 27 38.81 11.32 60.23
CA GLU A 27 40.19 11.62 59.88
C GLU A 27 40.63 12.89 60.65
N PRO A 28 41.84 12.91 61.20
CA PRO A 28 42.32 14.11 61.91
C PRO A 28 42.52 15.26 60.94
N PHE A 29 41.98 16.40 61.28
CA PHE A 29 42.09 17.65 60.54
C PHE A 29 43.56 18.05 60.35
N THR A 30 44.09 17.84 59.17
CA THR A 30 45.36 18.41 58.72
C THR A 30 45.04 19.44 57.62
N GLY A 31 44.93 20.72 58.03
CA GLY A 31 44.78 21.85 57.08
C GLY A 31 44.30 23.10 57.77
N TRP A 32 44.68 24.28 57.23
CA TRP A 32 44.40 25.55 57.78
C TRP A 32 42.88 25.83 57.83
N SER A 33 42.33 26.05 59.03
CA SER A 33 40.89 26.08 59.36
C SER A 33 40.10 27.24 58.66
N TRP A 34 40.79 28.19 58.03
CA TRP A 34 40.16 29.26 57.30
C TRP A 34 39.80 29.01 55.84
N TYR A 35 40.07 27.77 55.35
CA TYR A 35 39.73 27.34 54.01
C TYR A 35 38.55 26.33 53.98
N ASN A 36 37.91 26.12 55.10
CA ASN A 36 36.71 25.29 55.15
C ASN A 36 35.50 26.11 54.75
N GLU A 37 35.26 26.24 53.45
CA GLU A 37 33.95 26.71 53.00
C GLU A 37 32.88 25.76 53.54
N PRO A 38 31.78 26.28 54.13
CA PRO A 38 30.67 25.42 54.53
C PRO A 38 30.19 24.66 53.30
N LYS A 39 30.21 23.29 53.41
CA LYS A 39 29.70 22.40 52.35
C LYS A 39 28.30 22.91 52.01
N LYS A 40 28.11 23.39 50.78
CA LYS A 40 26.77 23.70 50.25
C LYS A 40 25.85 22.50 50.55
N PRO A 41 24.66 22.72 51.11
CA PRO A 41 23.69 21.62 51.27
C PRO A 41 23.56 20.89 49.95
N PRO A 42 23.47 19.55 49.94
CA PRO A 42 23.27 18.80 48.72
C PRO A 42 22.08 19.39 48.00
N GLU A 43 22.26 19.83 46.76
CA GLU A 43 21.17 20.32 45.92
C GLU A 43 20.14 19.18 45.88
N GLN A 44 18.98 19.42 46.48
CA GLN A 44 17.88 18.47 46.37
C GLN A 44 17.64 18.23 44.87
N PRO A 45 17.60 16.95 44.41
CA PRO A 45 17.35 16.66 43.01
C PRO A 45 16.06 17.40 42.63
N ARG A 46 16.19 18.33 41.71
CA ARG A 46 15.00 19.04 41.16
C ARG A 46 14.08 17.98 40.68
N LYS A 47 12.89 17.81 41.29
CA LYS A 47 11.85 16.97 40.77
C LYS A 47 11.70 17.35 39.30
N PRO A 48 11.74 16.38 38.37
CA PRO A 48 11.48 16.71 36.97
C PRO A 48 10.19 17.53 36.93
N GLN A 49 10.29 18.76 36.44
CA GLN A 49 9.10 19.57 36.21
C GLN A 49 8.28 18.75 35.19
N GLN A 50 7.16 18.21 35.66
CA GLN A 50 6.19 17.67 34.72
C GLN A 50 5.87 18.79 33.74
N PRO A 51 5.97 18.56 32.42
CA PRO A 51 5.58 19.57 31.45
C PRO A 51 4.18 20.05 31.84
N ALA A 52 4.00 21.34 31.92
CA ALA A 52 2.68 21.92 32.19
C ALA A 52 1.68 21.25 31.23
N PRO A 53 0.46 20.89 31.70
CA PRO A 53 -0.53 20.30 30.84
C PRO A 53 -0.64 21.20 29.61
N GLN A 54 -0.29 20.68 28.43
CA GLN A 54 -0.46 21.44 27.20
C GLN A 54 -1.95 21.73 27.08
N ALA A 55 -2.28 23.02 27.06
CA ALA A 55 -3.66 23.46 26.91
C ALA A 55 -4.23 22.77 25.67
N ILE A 56 -5.32 22.03 25.85
CA ILE A 56 -6.03 21.40 24.71
C ILE A 56 -6.43 22.52 23.77
N PRO A 57 -5.97 22.51 22.51
CA PRO A 57 -6.29 23.59 21.59
C PRO A 57 -7.79 23.65 21.35
N ASP A 58 -8.35 24.85 21.31
CA ASP A 58 -9.76 25.09 21.04
C ASP A 58 -10.06 24.80 19.55
N LEU A 59 -10.51 23.58 19.28
CA LEU A 59 -10.81 23.14 17.92
C LEU A 59 -11.89 23.98 17.24
N SER A 60 -12.79 24.63 18.01
CA SER A 60 -13.89 25.40 17.42
C SER A 60 -13.42 26.64 16.65
N LYS A 61 -12.22 27.14 16.96
CA LYS A 61 -11.60 28.31 16.31
C LYS A 61 -10.69 27.95 15.15
N MET A 62 -10.51 26.66 14.88
CA MET A 62 -9.62 26.16 13.83
C MET A 62 -10.39 25.88 12.55
N SER A 63 -9.73 26.05 11.41
CA SER A 63 -10.24 25.57 10.12
C SER A 63 -10.38 24.04 10.13
N PRO A 64 -11.26 23.45 9.29
CA PRO A 64 -11.39 21.99 9.19
C PRO A 64 -10.07 21.26 8.91
N MET A 65 -9.18 21.87 8.14
CA MET A 65 -7.85 21.33 7.85
C MET A 65 -6.96 21.27 9.09
N GLU A 66 -6.95 22.35 9.88
CA GLU A 66 -6.19 22.42 11.13
C GLU A 66 -6.73 21.44 12.16
N GLN A 67 -8.07 21.38 12.33
CA GLN A 67 -8.71 20.39 13.19
C GLN A 67 -8.29 18.97 12.81
N ALA A 68 -8.36 18.64 11.52
CA ALA A 68 -7.97 17.30 11.04
C ALA A 68 -6.49 16.99 11.32
N ARG A 69 -5.58 18.00 11.16
CA ARG A 69 -4.16 17.85 11.47
C ARG A 69 -3.93 17.55 12.95
N VAL A 70 -4.57 18.31 13.82
CA VAL A 70 -4.46 18.15 15.28
C VAL A 70 -5.00 16.78 15.72
N LEU A 71 -6.19 16.40 15.26
CA LEU A 71 -6.82 15.12 15.62
C LEU A 71 -6.02 13.91 15.10
N LYS A 72 -5.49 13.99 13.89
CA LYS A 72 -4.59 12.96 13.34
C LYS A 72 -3.29 12.87 14.14
N GLY A 73 -2.76 14.02 14.59
CA GLY A 73 -1.58 14.07 15.46
C GLY A 73 -1.81 13.32 16.78
N TYR A 74 -2.90 13.57 17.47
CA TYR A 74 -3.25 12.87 18.71
C TYR A 74 -3.48 11.36 18.48
N THR A 75 -4.09 11.00 17.35
CA THR A 75 -4.27 9.59 16.98
C THR A 75 -2.94 8.89 16.78
N GLN A 76 -2.02 9.52 16.06
CA GLN A 76 -0.69 8.99 15.81
C GLN A 76 0.14 8.88 17.09
N GLU A 77 0.08 9.89 17.95
CA GLU A 77 0.74 9.85 19.26
C GLU A 77 0.22 8.71 20.13
N ALA A 78 -1.10 8.51 20.16
CA ALA A 78 -1.71 7.40 20.90
C ALA A 78 -1.27 6.03 20.34
N LEU A 79 -1.18 5.90 19.00
CA LEU A 79 -0.68 4.70 18.34
C LEU A 79 0.78 4.43 18.70
N ASN A 80 1.64 5.42 18.55
CA ASN A 80 3.07 5.31 18.86
C ASN A 80 3.29 4.93 20.32
N ARG A 81 2.53 5.53 21.24
CA ARG A 81 2.58 5.21 22.66
C ARG A 81 2.14 3.78 22.96
N ALA A 82 1.08 3.31 22.29
CA ALA A 82 0.61 1.93 22.43
C ALA A 82 1.63 0.91 21.93
N ILE A 83 2.38 1.24 20.85
CA ILE A 83 3.41 0.37 20.26
C ILE A 83 4.69 0.38 21.12
N LEU A 84 5.18 1.57 21.49
CA LEU A 84 6.45 1.70 22.21
C LEU A 84 6.33 1.33 23.70
N TYR A 85 5.17 1.57 24.30
CA TYR A 85 4.87 1.30 25.71
C TYR A 85 3.56 0.51 25.83
N PRO A 86 3.54 -0.77 25.41
CA PRO A 86 2.33 -1.57 25.37
C PRO A 86 1.74 -1.78 26.77
N SER A 87 0.53 -1.28 26.95
CA SER A 87 -0.28 -1.45 28.17
C SER A 87 -1.76 -1.45 27.79
N ARG A 88 -2.62 -1.98 28.68
CA ARG A 88 -4.07 -1.94 28.48
C ARG A 88 -4.58 -0.51 28.31
N GLU A 89 -4.04 0.42 29.09
CA GLU A 89 -4.45 1.83 29.08
C GLU A 89 -4.03 2.55 27.77
N ASN A 90 -2.77 2.39 27.35
CA ASN A 90 -2.28 2.98 26.13
C ASN A 90 -3.02 2.42 24.90
N THR A 91 -3.22 1.11 24.87
CA THR A 91 -3.98 0.46 23.81
C THR A 91 -5.45 0.92 23.80
N ALA A 92 -6.09 1.01 24.96
CA ALA A 92 -7.45 1.51 25.05
C ALA A 92 -7.58 2.97 24.58
N THR A 93 -6.58 3.79 24.87
CA THR A 93 -6.54 5.19 24.40
C THR A 93 -6.47 5.26 22.87
N PHE A 94 -5.62 4.45 22.24
CA PHE A 94 -5.57 4.35 20.77
C PHE A 94 -6.90 3.85 20.20
N LEU A 95 -7.51 2.80 20.78
CA LEU A 95 -8.78 2.26 20.32
C LEU A 95 -9.94 3.26 20.44
N ARG A 96 -9.92 4.18 21.45
CA ARG A 96 -10.88 5.29 21.51
C ARG A 96 -10.76 6.23 20.32
N TRP A 97 -9.53 6.52 19.86
CA TRP A 97 -9.29 7.29 18.64
C TRP A 97 -9.76 6.55 17.40
N GLN A 98 -9.53 5.24 17.31
CA GLN A 98 -10.06 4.41 16.23
C GLN A 98 -11.59 4.50 16.18
N LYS A 99 -12.25 4.33 17.35
CA LYS A 99 -13.69 4.46 17.44
C LYS A 99 -14.18 5.84 17.01
N PHE A 100 -13.51 6.90 17.44
CA PHE A 100 -13.84 8.28 17.02
C PHE A 100 -13.85 8.41 15.49
N TRP A 101 -12.83 7.90 14.81
CA TRP A 101 -12.75 7.97 13.35
C TRP A 101 -13.80 7.10 12.68
N THR A 102 -14.09 5.93 13.22
CA THR A 102 -15.16 5.05 12.71
C THR A 102 -16.53 5.71 12.83
N ASP A 103 -16.83 6.36 13.96
CA ASP A 103 -18.07 7.08 14.15
C ASP A 103 -18.20 8.25 13.16
N ARG A 104 -17.11 9.00 12.91
CA ARG A 104 -17.07 10.07 11.90
C ARG A 104 -17.24 9.56 10.47
N ALA A 105 -16.61 8.43 10.13
CA ALA A 105 -16.79 7.79 8.84
C ALA A 105 -18.24 7.33 8.62
N SER A 106 -18.88 6.79 9.66
CA SER A 106 -20.30 6.42 9.61
C SER A 106 -21.21 7.62 9.36
N MET A 107 -20.98 8.73 10.06
CA MET A 107 -21.73 9.98 9.84
C MET A 107 -21.53 10.52 8.41
N PHE A 108 -20.29 10.48 7.93
CA PHE A 108 -20.00 10.88 6.53
C PHE A 108 -20.74 10.00 5.53
N SER A 109 -20.76 8.67 5.73
CA SER A 109 -21.48 7.74 4.85
C SER A 109 -22.98 8.03 4.80
N GLN A 110 -23.58 8.39 5.94
CA GLN A 110 -25.00 8.79 5.97
C GLN A 110 -25.23 10.11 5.20
N SER A 111 -24.35 11.09 5.40
CA SER A 111 -24.43 12.35 4.64
C SER A 111 -24.23 12.13 3.16
N PHE A 112 -23.29 11.25 2.78
CA PHE A 112 -23.02 10.87 1.40
C PHE A 112 -24.27 10.26 0.74
N ALA A 113 -24.92 9.29 1.42
CA ALA A 113 -26.16 8.69 0.93
C ALA A 113 -27.29 9.72 0.78
N ALA A 114 -27.43 10.65 1.74
CA ALA A 114 -28.44 11.70 1.66
C ALA A 114 -28.18 12.68 0.50
N VAL A 115 -26.91 13.01 0.23
CA VAL A 115 -26.52 13.87 -0.89
C VAL A 115 -26.85 13.21 -2.23
N GLN A 116 -26.59 11.93 -2.41
CA GLN A 116 -26.93 11.20 -3.63
C GLN A 116 -28.43 11.22 -3.94
N LEU A 117 -29.30 11.24 -2.91
CA LEU A 117 -30.74 11.37 -3.11
C LEU A 117 -31.17 12.76 -3.57
N SER A 118 -30.45 13.80 -3.14
CA SER A 118 -30.77 15.21 -3.49
C SER A 118 -29.98 15.70 -4.72
N HIS A 119 -28.89 15.05 -5.05
CA HIS A 119 -27.99 15.39 -6.16
C HIS A 119 -27.64 14.11 -6.94
N PRO A 120 -28.58 13.59 -7.75
CA PRO A 120 -28.37 12.35 -8.50
C PRO A 120 -27.23 12.45 -9.52
N ASP A 121 -26.89 13.63 -9.96
CA ASP A 121 -25.74 13.93 -10.83
C ASP A 121 -24.38 13.56 -10.20
N LEU A 122 -24.34 13.40 -8.87
CA LEU A 122 -23.15 12.97 -8.11
C LEU A 122 -23.13 11.47 -7.81
N ASP A 123 -24.15 10.73 -8.23
CA ASP A 123 -24.19 9.28 -8.04
C ASP A 123 -23.60 8.55 -9.25
N TYR A 124 -22.31 8.20 -9.13
CA TYR A 124 -21.61 7.41 -10.14
C TYR A 124 -22.32 6.10 -10.53
N ASN A 125 -23.06 5.49 -9.60
CA ASN A 125 -23.76 4.23 -9.86
C ASN A 125 -24.98 4.39 -10.79
N LEU A 126 -25.47 5.59 -11.02
CA LEU A 126 -26.53 5.82 -12.02
C LEU A 126 -25.98 5.72 -13.45
N GLU A 127 -24.75 6.17 -13.64
CA GLU A 127 -24.10 6.05 -14.95
C GLU A 127 -23.39 4.71 -15.14
N TYR A 128 -22.77 4.20 -14.07
CA TYR A 128 -21.94 2.99 -14.09
C TYR A 128 -22.33 1.98 -12.99
N PRO A 129 -23.46 1.30 -13.13
CA PRO A 129 -24.00 0.41 -12.09
C PRO A 129 -23.26 -0.95 -12.01
N HIS A 130 -21.97 -0.94 -11.68
CA HIS A 130 -21.14 -2.15 -11.56
C HIS A 130 -21.27 -2.87 -10.22
N TYR A 131 -21.96 -2.28 -9.23
CA TYR A 131 -22.05 -2.80 -7.86
C TYR A 131 -23.45 -3.26 -7.43
N ASN A 132 -24.40 -3.32 -8.36
CA ASN A 132 -25.79 -3.73 -8.09
C ASN A 132 -26.19 -4.90 -9.00
N SER A 133 -27.45 -5.24 -9.03
CA SER A 133 -28.02 -6.30 -9.89
C SER A 133 -27.79 -6.09 -11.40
N MET A 134 -27.43 -4.87 -11.80
CA MET A 134 -27.06 -4.55 -13.19
C MET A 134 -25.61 -4.88 -13.53
N ALA A 135 -24.77 -5.20 -12.52
CA ALA A 135 -23.35 -5.46 -12.74
C ALA A 135 -23.06 -6.53 -13.82
N PRO A 136 -23.76 -7.67 -13.89
CA PRO A 136 -23.55 -8.63 -14.95
C PRO A 136 -23.84 -8.08 -16.35
N PHE A 137 -24.89 -7.26 -16.46
CA PHE A 137 -25.25 -6.62 -17.72
C PHE A 137 -24.16 -5.62 -18.16
N MET A 138 -23.67 -4.80 -17.24
CA MET A 138 -22.60 -3.82 -17.50
C MET A 138 -21.29 -4.53 -17.89
N GLN A 139 -20.92 -5.59 -17.17
CA GLN A 139 -19.75 -6.41 -17.51
C GLN A 139 -19.84 -7.00 -18.91
N THR A 140 -21.04 -7.51 -19.29
CA THR A 140 -21.28 -8.04 -20.63
C THR A 140 -21.15 -6.94 -21.69
N ARG A 141 -21.73 -5.75 -21.46
CA ARG A 141 -21.62 -4.61 -22.35
C ARG A 141 -20.18 -4.17 -22.54
N ASP A 142 -19.43 -4.06 -21.43
CA ASP A 142 -18.02 -3.66 -21.46
C ASP A 142 -17.16 -4.70 -22.20
N GLN A 143 -17.44 -5.99 -22.01
CA GLN A 143 -16.79 -7.05 -22.75
C GLN A 143 -17.08 -6.97 -24.25
N GLN A 144 -18.34 -6.73 -24.64
CA GLN A 144 -18.72 -6.53 -26.03
C GLN A 144 -18.02 -5.30 -26.64
N THR A 145 -17.97 -4.19 -25.90
CA THR A 145 -17.27 -2.97 -26.34
C THR A 145 -15.78 -3.23 -26.58
N ARG A 146 -15.12 -3.95 -25.66
CA ARG A 146 -13.71 -4.36 -25.81
C ARG A 146 -13.52 -5.27 -27.01
N GLN A 147 -14.39 -6.26 -27.19
CA GLN A 147 -14.34 -7.17 -28.30
C GLN A 147 -14.52 -6.45 -29.66
N SER A 148 -15.47 -5.55 -29.75
CA SER A 148 -15.68 -4.72 -30.96
C SER A 148 -14.46 -3.85 -31.29
N ALA A 149 -13.80 -3.29 -30.27
CA ALA A 149 -12.56 -2.53 -30.47
C ALA A 149 -11.41 -3.41 -31.00
N VAL A 150 -11.29 -4.64 -30.48
CA VAL A 150 -10.30 -5.61 -30.97
C VAL A 150 -10.58 -5.96 -32.43
N GLU A 151 -11.83 -6.28 -32.80
CA GLU A 151 -12.24 -6.62 -34.14
C GLU A 151 -12.01 -5.45 -35.13
N GLN A 152 -12.34 -4.24 -34.72
CA GLN A 152 -12.11 -3.05 -35.53
C GLN A 152 -10.61 -2.84 -35.83
N LEU A 153 -9.77 -2.94 -34.84
CA LEU A 153 -8.32 -2.75 -35.01
C LEU A 153 -7.69 -3.92 -35.75
N ALA A 154 -8.20 -5.15 -35.58
CA ALA A 154 -7.72 -6.34 -36.29
C ALA A 154 -7.89 -6.26 -37.80
N GLN A 155 -8.89 -5.49 -38.30
CA GLN A 155 -9.09 -5.28 -39.75
C GLN A 155 -7.99 -4.39 -40.38
N GLN A 156 -7.35 -3.55 -39.59
CA GLN A 156 -6.38 -2.60 -40.07
C GLN A 156 -4.95 -2.95 -39.70
N TYR A 157 -4.77 -3.51 -38.50
CA TYR A 157 -3.45 -3.72 -37.89
C TYR A 157 -3.15 -5.20 -37.73
N GLY A 158 -1.85 -5.54 -37.85
CA GLY A 158 -1.26 -6.76 -37.30
C GLY A 158 -0.51 -6.50 -36.03
N LEU A 159 -0.06 -7.55 -35.38
CA LEU A 159 0.73 -7.50 -34.15
C LEU A 159 2.19 -7.82 -34.45
N PHE A 160 3.10 -6.99 -33.99
CA PHE A 160 4.51 -7.31 -33.82
C PHE A 160 4.80 -7.53 -32.36
N TYR A 161 5.32 -8.70 -32.05
CA TYR A 161 5.69 -9.10 -30.70
C TYR A 161 7.20 -9.24 -30.59
N PHE A 162 7.87 -8.33 -29.93
CA PHE A 162 9.30 -8.34 -29.67
C PHE A 162 9.58 -8.95 -28.32
N TYR A 163 10.43 -9.96 -28.27
CA TYR A 163 10.69 -10.69 -27.05
C TYR A 163 12.08 -11.32 -27.01
N ARG A 164 12.55 -11.63 -25.81
CA ARG A 164 13.78 -12.42 -25.57
C ARG A 164 13.38 -13.86 -25.27
N GLY A 165 13.83 -14.78 -26.10
CA GLY A 165 13.52 -16.20 -25.91
C GLY A 165 14.20 -16.82 -24.69
N SER A 166 15.25 -16.16 -24.16
CA SER A 166 15.93 -16.53 -22.91
C SER A 166 15.23 -16.06 -21.64
N ASP A 167 14.29 -15.11 -21.73
CA ASP A 167 13.61 -14.53 -20.57
C ASP A 167 12.29 -15.25 -20.31
N PRO A 168 12.09 -15.85 -19.11
CA PRO A 168 10.87 -16.61 -18.80
C PRO A 168 9.59 -15.77 -18.86
N ILE A 169 9.64 -14.47 -18.53
CA ILE A 169 8.47 -13.58 -18.55
C ILE A 169 8.06 -13.30 -19.98
N ASP A 170 9.04 -13.04 -20.88
CA ASP A 170 8.79 -12.83 -22.29
C ASP A 170 8.19 -14.09 -22.93
N VAL A 171 8.73 -15.27 -22.60
CA VAL A 171 8.23 -16.56 -23.08
C VAL A 171 6.80 -16.85 -22.56
N GLN A 172 6.50 -16.52 -21.32
CA GLN A 172 5.14 -16.64 -20.78
C GLN A 172 4.16 -15.74 -21.53
N MET A 173 4.54 -14.49 -21.79
CA MET A 173 3.74 -13.55 -22.57
C MET A 173 3.56 -14.01 -24.02
N ALA A 174 4.53 -14.72 -24.61
CA ALA A 174 4.44 -15.26 -25.95
C ALA A 174 3.21 -16.18 -26.12
N GLY A 175 2.92 -17.02 -25.11
CA GLY A 175 1.71 -17.85 -25.09
C GLY A 175 0.42 -17.02 -25.08
N VAL A 176 0.37 -16.01 -24.21
CA VAL A 176 -0.79 -15.11 -24.12
C VAL A 176 -1.07 -14.40 -25.45
N VAL A 177 -0.03 -13.87 -26.09
CA VAL A 177 -0.15 -13.15 -27.37
C VAL A 177 -0.52 -14.09 -28.50
N ALA A 178 0.04 -15.30 -28.55
CA ALA A 178 -0.30 -16.30 -29.55
C ALA A 178 -1.79 -16.68 -29.48
N ASP A 179 -2.29 -16.98 -28.28
CA ASP A 179 -3.69 -17.34 -28.08
C ASP A 179 -4.63 -16.16 -28.37
N PHE A 180 -4.26 -14.95 -27.93
CA PHE A 180 -5.03 -13.75 -28.21
C PHE A 180 -5.13 -13.46 -29.71
N ALA A 181 -4.02 -13.52 -30.41
CA ALA A 181 -3.99 -13.30 -31.86
C ALA A 181 -4.82 -14.35 -32.62
N LYS A 182 -4.70 -15.63 -32.23
CA LYS A 182 -5.47 -16.72 -32.81
C LYS A 182 -6.97 -16.57 -32.57
N THR A 183 -7.37 -16.27 -31.34
CA THR A 183 -8.78 -16.13 -30.95
C THR A 183 -9.46 -14.96 -31.67
N ASN A 184 -8.73 -13.85 -31.88
CA ASN A 184 -9.29 -12.65 -32.51
C ASN A 184 -8.96 -12.53 -34.01
N GLY A 185 -8.36 -13.54 -34.63
CA GLY A 185 -8.02 -13.54 -36.04
C GLY A 185 -7.02 -12.47 -36.47
N ILE A 186 -6.12 -12.05 -35.54
CA ILE A 186 -5.13 -10.98 -35.80
C ILE A 186 -3.83 -11.61 -36.31
N SER A 187 -3.27 -11.06 -37.37
CA SER A 187 -1.95 -11.46 -37.85
C SER A 187 -0.88 -11.15 -36.82
N LEU A 188 -0.07 -12.15 -36.44
CA LEU A 188 1.01 -12.02 -35.48
C LEU A 188 2.36 -12.30 -36.14
N ILE A 189 3.29 -11.37 -36.02
CA ILE A 189 4.69 -11.53 -36.38
C ILE A 189 5.52 -11.44 -35.10
N PRO A 190 5.96 -12.58 -34.55
CA PRO A 190 6.85 -12.62 -33.41
C PRO A 190 8.29 -12.39 -33.86
N VAL A 191 9.03 -11.54 -33.11
CA VAL A 191 10.41 -11.16 -33.37
C VAL A 191 11.27 -11.47 -32.14
N SER A 192 12.20 -12.40 -32.28
CA SER A 192 13.15 -12.73 -31.22
C SER A 192 14.33 -11.76 -31.28
N VAL A 193 14.59 -11.05 -30.16
CA VAL A 193 15.64 -10.04 -30.07
C VAL A 193 17.00 -10.66 -29.73
N ASP A 194 17.01 -11.81 -29.07
CA ASP A 194 18.21 -12.55 -28.66
C ASP A 194 18.50 -13.79 -29.52
N GLY A 195 17.69 -14.02 -30.56
CA GLY A 195 17.83 -15.17 -31.46
C GLY A 195 17.28 -16.49 -30.90
N GLN A 196 16.81 -16.53 -29.64
CA GLN A 196 16.17 -17.72 -29.09
C GLN A 196 14.66 -17.70 -29.37
N VAL A 197 14.11 -18.85 -29.72
CA VAL A 197 12.72 -18.98 -30.16
C VAL A 197 11.89 -19.67 -29.08
N ALA A 198 10.81 -19.01 -28.65
CA ALA A 198 9.84 -19.62 -27.74
C ALA A 198 9.08 -20.77 -28.42
N ALA A 199 8.88 -21.88 -27.72
CA ALA A 199 8.19 -23.05 -28.26
C ALA A 199 6.75 -22.75 -28.72
N THR A 200 6.09 -21.78 -28.11
CA THR A 200 4.75 -21.31 -28.47
C THR A 200 4.70 -20.47 -29.75
N LEU A 201 5.84 -19.98 -30.22
CA LEU A 201 5.96 -19.12 -31.40
C LEU A 201 7.09 -19.61 -32.33
N PRO A 202 7.02 -20.87 -32.88
CA PRO A 202 8.08 -21.44 -33.66
C PRO A 202 8.36 -20.68 -34.97
N GLN A 203 7.42 -19.85 -35.43
CA GLN A 203 7.54 -19.00 -36.61
C GLN A 203 8.25 -17.65 -36.35
N SER A 204 8.86 -17.49 -35.18
CA SER A 204 9.55 -16.25 -34.82
C SER A 204 10.67 -15.91 -35.80
N ARG A 205 10.77 -14.64 -36.12
CA ARG A 205 11.84 -14.09 -36.96
C ARG A 205 12.92 -13.49 -36.06
N PRO A 206 14.20 -13.57 -36.48
CA PRO A 206 15.24 -12.84 -35.77
C PRO A 206 15.07 -11.32 -35.96
N ASP A 207 15.42 -10.54 -34.95
CA ASP A 207 15.49 -9.10 -35.07
C ASP A 207 16.70 -8.69 -35.91
N THR A 208 16.45 -8.10 -37.04
CA THR A 208 17.49 -7.59 -37.96
C THR A 208 17.63 -6.06 -37.88
N GLY A 209 17.18 -5.47 -36.74
CA GLY A 209 17.24 -4.04 -36.49
C GLY A 209 15.85 -3.35 -36.36
N GLN A 210 14.79 -4.13 -36.46
CA GLN A 210 13.42 -3.60 -36.34
C GLN A 210 13.19 -2.98 -34.96
N SER A 211 13.59 -3.65 -33.89
CA SER A 211 13.49 -3.12 -32.54
C SER A 211 14.19 -1.77 -32.40
N ARG A 212 15.38 -1.64 -32.97
CA ARG A 212 16.15 -0.39 -32.96
C ARG A 212 15.47 0.71 -33.79
N SER A 213 15.01 0.38 -35.00
CA SER A 213 14.35 1.35 -35.88
C SER A 213 13.03 1.87 -35.30
N MET A 214 12.32 1.04 -34.51
CA MET A 214 11.11 1.40 -33.80
C MET A 214 11.38 1.96 -32.37
N ASN A 215 12.66 2.17 -32.01
CA ASN A 215 13.09 2.68 -30.71
C ASN A 215 12.54 1.86 -29.52
N ILE A 216 12.54 0.54 -29.63
CA ILE A 216 12.08 -0.37 -28.60
C ILE A 216 13.24 -0.70 -27.67
N THR A 217 13.12 -0.28 -26.41
CA THR A 217 14.18 -0.43 -25.38
C THR A 217 13.79 -1.35 -24.24
N HIS A 218 12.51 -1.73 -24.14
CA HIS A 218 11.98 -2.59 -23.08
C HIS A 218 11.24 -3.78 -23.67
N PHE A 219 11.43 -4.96 -23.08
CA PHE A 219 10.86 -6.23 -23.55
C PHE A 219 10.13 -6.94 -22.38
N PRO A 220 9.11 -7.76 -22.69
CA PRO A 220 8.50 -7.94 -24.00
C PRO A 220 7.76 -6.69 -24.44
N ALA A 221 7.64 -6.49 -25.75
CA ALA A 221 6.96 -5.35 -26.34
C ALA A 221 5.98 -5.78 -27.43
N LEU A 222 4.77 -5.25 -27.40
CA LEU A 222 3.72 -5.53 -28.36
C LEU A 222 3.32 -4.24 -29.10
N PHE A 223 3.27 -4.31 -30.41
CA PHE A 223 2.96 -3.20 -31.29
C PHE A 223 1.85 -3.54 -32.27
N LEU A 224 0.97 -2.59 -32.50
CA LEU A 224 0.06 -2.58 -33.64
C LEU A 224 0.82 -2.01 -34.86
N VAL A 225 0.78 -2.70 -35.98
CA VAL A 225 1.43 -2.28 -37.21
C VAL A 225 0.43 -2.27 -38.35
N ASP A 226 0.29 -1.14 -39.01
CA ASP A 226 -0.48 -1.00 -40.25
C ASP A 226 0.44 -1.31 -41.45
N PRO A 227 0.25 -2.46 -42.12
CA PRO A 227 1.12 -2.84 -43.22
C PRO A 227 0.96 -1.98 -44.49
N ARG A 228 -0.15 -1.24 -44.59
CA ARG A 228 -0.46 -0.39 -45.77
C ARG A 228 0.24 0.96 -45.68
N ASN A 229 0.26 1.54 -44.48
CA ASN A 229 0.76 2.89 -44.25
C ASN A 229 2.14 2.89 -43.56
N GLN A 230 2.68 1.73 -43.23
CA GLN A 230 3.94 1.55 -42.47
C GLN A 230 3.92 2.27 -41.11
N ASN A 231 2.74 2.53 -40.57
CA ASN A 231 2.55 3.12 -39.25
C ASN A 231 2.54 2.05 -38.18
N TYR A 232 3.11 2.39 -37.04
CA TYR A 232 3.07 1.51 -35.88
C TYR A 232 2.74 2.29 -34.61
N ARG A 233 2.12 1.59 -33.66
CA ARG A 233 1.77 2.12 -32.34
C ARG A 233 2.14 1.11 -31.28
N ALA A 234 2.77 1.56 -30.20
CA ALA A 234 2.96 0.72 -29.05
C ALA A 234 1.60 0.34 -28.44
N LEU A 235 1.39 -0.92 -28.19
CA LEU A 235 0.22 -1.45 -27.49
C LEU A 235 0.55 -1.76 -26.03
N SER A 236 1.67 -2.44 -25.78
CA SER A 236 2.10 -2.75 -24.41
C SER A 236 3.60 -2.99 -24.29
N TYR A 237 4.08 -2.83 -23.08
CA TYR A 237 5.38 -3.29 -22.62
C TYR A 237 5.20 -4.16 -21.38
N GLY A 238 6.04 -5.18 -21.23
CA GLY A 238 5.96 -6.12 -20.14
C GLY A 238 4.83 -7.14 -20.28
N PHE A 239 4.66 -7.98 -19.25
CA PHE A 239 3.63 -9.03 -19.22
C PHE A 239 2.22 -8.44 -19.10
N MET A 240 1.28 -9.01 -19.86
CA MET A 240 -0.14 -8.70 -19.81
C MET A 240 -1.00 -9.96 -19.91
N THR A 241 -2.18 -9.91 -19.29
CA THR A 241 -3.23 -10.91 -19.47
C THR A 241 -4.03 -10.63 -20.75
N GLN A 242 -4.82 -11.61 -21.22
CA GLN A 242 -5.70 -11.40 -22.38
C GLN A 242 -6.75 -10.31 -22.13
N ASP A 243 -7.27 -10.21 -20.90
CA ASP A 243 -8.22 -9.16 -20.53
C ASP A 243 -7.58 -7.77 -20.57
N ASP A 244 -6.35 -7.64 -20.09
CA ASP A 244 -5.60 -6.38 -20.16
C ASP A 244 -5.25 -6.00 -21.60
N LEU A 245 -4.93 -6.98 -22.45
CA LEU A 245 -4.75 -6.74 -23.89
C LEU A 245 -6.03 -6.18 -24.52
N SER A 246 -7.19 -6.81 -24.25
CA SER A 246 -8.48 -6.31 -24.75
C SER A 246 -8.78 -4.89 -24.30
N LYS A 247 -8.48 -4.54 -23.05
CA LYS A 247 -8.57 -3.17 -22.53
C LYS A 247 -7.62 -2.21 -23.27
N ARG A 248 -6.38 -2.64 -23.57
CA ARG A 248 -5.45 -1.82 -24.34
C ARG A 248 -5.91 -1.57 -25.77
N PHE A 249 -6.50 -2.54 -26.41
CA PHE A 249 -7.12 -2.37 -27.71
C PHE A 249 -8.23 -1.31 -27.67
N LEU A 250 -9.12 -1.35 -26.67
CA LEU A 250 -10.14 -0.35 -26.47
C LEU A 250 -9.53 1.05 -26.26
N ASN A 251 -8.53 1.17 -25.39
CA ASN A 251 -7.85 2.43 -25.13
C ASN A 251 -7.24 3.03 -26.41
N VAL A 252 -6.62 2.20 -27.25
CA VAL A 252 -6.06 2.65 -28.53
C VAL A 252 -7.16 3.04 -29.52
N ALA A 253 -8.25 2.29 -29.60
CA ALA A 253 -9.38 2.58 -30.48
C ALA A 253 -10.08 3.90 -30.09
N THR A 254 -10.20 4.18 -28.80
CA THR A 254 -10.84 5.40 -28.27
C THR A 254 -9.89 6.60 -28.17
N GLY A 255 -8.59 6.40 -28.42
CA GLY A 255 -7.56 7.43 -28.21
C GLY A 255 -7.36 7.78 -26.75
N PHE A 256 -7.49 6.80 -25.84
CA PHE A 256 -7.36 6.95 -24.38
C PHE A 256 -8.35 7.93 -23.75
N LYS A 257 -9.52 8.07 -24.38
CA LYS A 257 -10.60 8.83 -23.74
C LYS A 257 -11.17 8.04 -22.56
N PRO A 258 -11.57 8.73 -21.47
CA PRO A 258 -12.30 8.06 -20.41
C PRO A 258 -13.50 7.30 -20.97
N ASN A 259 -13.75 6.10 -20.46
CA ASN A 259 -14.98 5.38 -20.80
C ASN A 259 -16.15 6.18 -20.21
N SER A 260 -16.87 6.86 -21.05
CA SER A 260 -18.13 7.55 -20.72
C SER A 260 -19.27 6.55 -20.84
#